data_9cd62c0d57af7e27305728ed4ed3d2c6
#
_entry.id   9cd62c0d57af7e27305728ed4ed3d2c6
#
_cell.length_a   1.000
_cell.length_b   1.000
_cell.length_c   1.000
_cell.angle_alpha   90.00
_cell.angle_beta   90.00
_cell.angle_gamma   90.00
#
_symmetry.space_group_name_H-M   'P 1'
#
loop_
_entity.id
_entity.type
_entity.pdbx_description
1 polymer ?
#
loop_
_entity_poly.entity_id
_entity_poly.type
_entity_poly.pdbx_seq_one_letter_code
_entity_poly.pdbx_strand_id
1 'polypeptide(L)'
;MLLCAGRNEILKGAIPIGVGLIESAINLTRMCLKNPDTESLIFIGSAGSYSPEIELLSVFESVCGYQVEESFSHLNSYTPLDNSIQIETKEEALFERVCVNSSNYIHTSEMFAKKMAQKGVLLENMEFFSVLSVARAFSLKAKGIFCVSNYVGLNAHKEFKENHAKVKQILEDTLKSL
;
A
#
# COMPACT_ATOMS: atom_id res chain seq x y z
N MET A 1 -4.79 14.49 -5.07
CA MET A 1 -5.94 13.86 -4.34
C MET A 1 -5.41 13.03 -3.20
N LEU A 2 -6.04 13.11 -2.03
CA LEU A 2 -5.75 12.29 -0.87
C LEU A 2 -6.72 11.10 -0.85
N LEU A 3 -6.19 9.86 -0.80
CA LEU A 3 -6.91 8.62 -1.07
C LEU A 3 -6.77 7.65 0.10
N CYS A 4 -7.78 6.84 0.36
CA CYS A 4 -7.71 5.71 1.29
C CYS A 4 -8.41 4.49 0.71
N ALA A 5 -8.22 3.32 1.33
CA ALA A 5 -9.00 2.14 1.03
C ALA A 5 -10.48 2.36 1.37
N GLY A 6 -11.31 1.42 0.99
CA GLY A 6 -12.75 1.45 1.28
C GLY A 6 -13.13 0.71 2.56
N ARG A 7 -14.45 0.54 2.77
CA ARG A 7 -15.03 -0.25 3.86
C ARG A 7 -14.58 0.23 5.24
N ASN A 8 -13.93 -0.62 6.02
CA ASN A 8 -13.53 -0.32 7.40
C ASN A 8 -12.32 0.63 7.51
N GLU A 9 -11.62 0.88 6.40
CA GLU A 9 -10.42 1.70 6.35
C GLU A 9 -10.68 3.11 5.78
N ILE A 10 -11.94 3.54 5.75
CA ILE A 10 -12.28 4.93 5.38
C ILE A 10 -11.76 5.88 6.46
N LEU A 11 -10.91 6.82 6.04
CA LEU A 11 -10.29 7.84 6.88
C LEU A 11 -10.96 9.20 6.65
N LYS A 12 -11.15 9.95 7.73
CA LYS A 12 -11.72 11.30 7.65
C LYS A 12 -10.76 12.23 6.89
N GLY A 13 -11.22 12.80 5.80
CA GLY A 13 -10.41 13.72 4.96
C GLY A 13 -9.77 13.04 3.75
N ALA A 14 -9.86 11.73 3.60
CA ALA A 14 -9.39 11.00 2.42
C ALA A 14 -10.57 10.45 1.60
N ILE A 15 -10.38 10.31 0.30
CA ILE A 15 -11.38 9.79 -0.64
C ILE A 15 -11.23 8.28 -0.74
N PRO A 16 -12.26 7.49 -0.43
CA PRO A 16 -12.19 6.04 -0.56
C PRO A 16 -12.18 5.61 -2.03
N ILE A 17 -11.21 4.76 -2.39
CA ILE A 17 -11.08 4.20 -3.73
C ILE A 17 -11.53 2.74 -3.85
N GLY A 18 -11.94 2.10 -2.77
CA GLY A 18 -12.31 0.68 -2.74
C GLY A 18 -11.22 -0.20 -2.12
N VAL A 19 -11.41 -1.52 -2.18
CA VAL A 19 -10.50 -2.51 -1.61
C VAL A 19 -9.97 -3.44 -2.70
N GLY A 20 -8.67 -3.68 -2.67
CA GLY A 20 -7.97 -4.56 -3.60
C GLY A 20 -7.63 -3.89 -4.93
N LEU A 21 -6.83 -4.58 -5.73
CA LEU A 21 -6.21 -4.04 -6.94
C LEU A 21 -7.24 -3.59 -7.99
N ILE A 22 -8.28 -4.38 -8.22
CA ILE A 22 -9.22 -4.14 -9.32
C ILE A 22 -10.17 -2.98 -8.98
N GLU A 23 -10.80 -3.02 -7.81
CA GLU A 23 -11.77 -2.00 -7.41
C GLU A 23 -11.11 -0.63 -7.30
N SER A 24 -9.95 -0.55 -6.67
CA SER A 24 -9.20 0.70 -6.52
C SER A 24 -8.73 1.26 -7.86
N ALA A 25 -8.23 0.43 -8.78
CA ALA A 25 -7.85 0.88 -10.11
C ALA A 25 -9.03 1.46 -10.90
N ILE A 26 -10.18 0.77 -10.90
CA ILE A 26 -11.39 1.22 -11.63
C ILE A 26 -11.89 2.56 -11.06
N ASN A 27 -12.03 2.65 -9.74
CA ASN A 27 -12.56 3.85 -9.10
C ASN A 27 -11.62 5.03 -9.26
N LEU A 28 -10.31 4.84 -9.03
CA LEU A 28 -9.34 5.90 -9.18
C LEU A 28 -9.21 6.39 -10.63
N THR A 29 -9.25 5.50 -11.60
CA THR A 29 -9.29 5.88 -13.03
C THR A 29 -10.48 6.77 -13.32
N ARG A 30 -11.68 6.41 -12.84
CA ARG A 30 -12.88 7.24 -13.00
C ARG A 30 -12.76 8.61 -12.33
N MET A 31 -12.09 8.67 -11.17
CA MET A 31 -11.83 9.92 -10.46
C MET A 31 -10.88 10.82 -11.24
N CYS A 32 -9.77 10.28 -11.75
CA CYS A 32 -8.80 11.04 -12.54
C CYS A 32 -9.44 11.59 -13.84
N LEU A 33 -10.27 10.80 -14.53
CA LEU A 33 -11.00 11.26 -15.71
C LEU A 33 -11.98 12.41 -15.41
N LYS A 34 -12.58 12.42 -14.22
CA LYS A 34 -13.51 13.50 -13.80
C LYS A 34 -12.79 14.73 -13.26
N ASN A 35 -11.52 14.61 -12.89
CA ASN A 35 -10.72 15.69 -12.30
C ASN A 35 -9.38 15.81 -13.06
N PRO A 36 -9.41 16.32 -14.30
CA PRO A 36 -8.23 16.39 -15.17
C PRO A 36 -7.11 17.28 -14.61
N ASP A 37 -7.41 18.21 -13.71
CA ASP A 37 -6.44 19.10 -13.07
C ASP A 37 -5.71 18.44 -11.89
N THR A 38 -5.89 17.14 -11.68
CA THR A 38 -5.16 16.41 -10.63
C THR A 38 -3.68 16.33 -10.99
N GLU A 39 -2.81 16.77 -10.07
CA GLU A 39 -1.35 16.73 -10.27
C GLU A 39 -0.69 15.59 -9.49
N SER A 40 -1.29 15.19 -8.37
CA SER A 40 -0.71 14.19 -7.47
C SER A 40 -1.73 13.34 -6.75
N LEU A 41 -1.30 12.12 -6.40
CA LEU A 41 -2.04 11.14 -5.62
C LEU A 41 -1.26 10.82 -4.35
N ILE A 42 -1.91 10.93 -3.19
CA ILE A 42 -1.36 10.48 -1.92
C ILE A 42 -2.31 9.40 -1.39
N PHE A 43 -1.84 8.16 -1.33
CA PHE A 43 -2.59 7.08 -0.70
C PHE A 43 -2.18 6.95 0.76
N ILE A 44 -3.16 6.75 1.65
CA ILE A 44 -2.90 6.52 3.06
C ILE A 44 -3.72 5.33 3.54
N GLY A 45 -3.07 4.37 4.22
CA GLY A 45 -3.71 3.15 4.65
C GLY A 45 -2.89 2.31 5.61
N SER A 46 -3.47 1.21 6.07
CA SER A 46 -2.76 0.19 6.84
C SER A 46 -1.89 -0.69 5.95
N ALA A 47 -0.88 -1.32 6.55
CA ALA A 47 -0.05 -2.32 5.88
C ALA A 47 0.34 -3.44 6.85
N GLY A 48 0.53 -4.65 6.31
CA GLY A 48 1.21 -5.74 6.98
C GLY A 48 2.72 -5.63 6.78
N SER A 49 3.52 -6.03 7.78
CA SER A 49 4.97 -6.08 7.66
C SER A 49 5.46 -7.49 7.31
N TYR A 50 6.38 -7.56 6.33
CA TYR A 50 7.14 -8.76 6.00
C TYR A 50 8.34 -9.00 6.93
N SER A 51 8.74 -7.99 7.70
CA SER A 51 9.87 -8.07 8.63
C SER A 51 9.42 -7.97 10.08
N PRO A 52 9.83 -8.90 10.96
CA PRO A 52 9.58 -8.78 12.40
C PRO A 52 10.41 -7.68 13.07
N GLU A 53 11.39 -7.10 12.38
CA GLU A 53 12.22 -6.00 12.89
C GLU A 53 11.50 -4.65 12.82
N ILE A 54 10.44 -4.56 12.03
CA ILE A 54 9.60 -3.37 11.95
C ILE A 54 8.61 -3.39 13.11
N GLU A 55 8.60 -2.30 13.89
CA GLU A 55 7.68 -2.15 15.01
C GLU A 55 6.24 -1.92 14.52
N LEU A 56 5.26 -2.60 15.14
CA LEU A 56 3.84 -2.33 14.88
C LEU A 56 3.50 -0.87 15.21
N LEU A 57 2.59 -0.29 14.46
CA LEU A 57 2.15 1.10 14.54
C LEU A 57 3.17 2.13 14.02
N SER A 58 4.34 1.70 13.54
CA SER A 58 5.28 2.59 12.83
C SER A 58 4.66 3.09 11.52
N VAL A 59 5.07 4.28 11.10
CA VAL A 59 4.60 4.92 9.86
C VAL A 59 5.74 5.00 8.85
N PHE A 60 5.45 4.63 7.60
CA PHE A 60 6.39 4.65 6.48
C PHE A 60 5.81 5.39 5.28
N GLU A 61 6.70 5.94 4.45
CA GLU A 61 6.37 6.48 3.13
C GLU A 61 6.79 5.48 2.05
N SER A 62 6.08 5.46 0.93
CA SER A 62 6.48 4.68 -0.24
C SER A 62 6.23 5.44 -1.54
N VAL A 63 7.14 5.27 -2.48
CA VAL A 63 7.01 5.65 -3.89
C VAL A 63 7.29 4.44 -4.80
N CYS A 64 7.42 3.26 -4.20
CA CYS A 64 7.80 1.99 -4.84
C CYS A 64 6.77 0.92 -4.51
N GLY A 65 6.12 0.38 -5.54
CA GLY A 65 5.12 -0.69 -5.41
C GLY A 65 5.48 -1.93 -6.21
N TYR A 66 5.19 -3.07 -5.64
CA TYR A 66 5.29 -4.38 -6.28
C TYR A 66 3.92 -5.04 -6.36
N GLN A 67 3.75 -5.93 -7.32
CA GLN A 67 2.60 -6.85 -7.40
C GLN A 67 3.16 -8.27 -7.56
N VAL A 68 3.38 -8.92 -6.42
CA VAL A 68 3.94 -10.28 -6.34
C VAL A 68 2.98 -11.15 -5.54
N GLU A 69 2.52 -12.22 -6.16
CA GLU A 69 1.67 -13.24 -5.54
C GLU A 69 2.53 -14.36 -4.93
N GLU A 70 2.02 -15.01 -3.88
CA GLU A 70 2.75 -16.11 -3.22
C GLU A 70 3.08 -17.26 -4.16
N SER A 71 2.22 -17.56 -5.13
CA SER A 71 2.45 -18.58 -6.16
C SER A 71 3.77 -18.39 -6.93
N PHE A 72 4.18 -17.14 -7.13
CA PHE A 72 5.45 -16.80 -7.76
C PHE A 72 6.65 -17.25 -6.92
N SER A 73 6.53 -17.24 -5.61
CA SER A 73 7.60 -17.65 -4.69
C SER A 73 7.91 -19.16 -4.73
N HIS A 74 6.97 -19.95 -5.22
CA HIS A 74 7.11 -21.41 -5.35
C HIS A 74 7.63 -21.87 -6.72
N LEU A 75 8.02 -20.93 -7.59
CA LEU A 75 8.50 -21.20 -8.97
C LEU A 75 7.46 -21.92 -9.87
N ASN A 76 6.19 -21.89 -9.49
CA ASN A 76 5.10 -22.53 -10.22
C ASN A 76 4.38 -21.58 -11.18
N SER A 77 4.82 -20.33 -11.25
CA SER A 77 4.23 -19.29 -12.10
C SER A 77 5.27 -18.30 -12.58
N TYR A 78 4.96 -17.65 -13.68
CA TYR A 78 5.70 -16.50 -14.19
C TYR A 78 4.71 -15.43 -14.66
N THR A 79 5.18 -14.21 -14.77
CA THR A 79 4.37 -13.13 -15.34
C THR A 79 5.15 -12.45 -16.48
N PRO A 80 4.48 -12.14 -17.61
CA PRO A 80 5.06 -11.30 -18.67
C PRO A 80 4.87 -9.80 -18.37
N LEU A 81 4.25 -9.45 -17.25
CA LEU A 81 3.93 -8.07 -16.88
C LEU A 81 5.04 -7.45 -16.03
N ASP A 82 5.22 -6.14 -16.14
CA ASP A 82 5.96 -5.37 -15.16
C ASP A 82 5.23 -5.43 -13.82
N ASN A 83 5.87 -6.06 -12.85
CA ASN A 83 5.31 -6.24 -11.51
C ASN A 83 5.94 -5.31 -10.47
N SER A 84 6.61 -4.26 -10.92
CA SER A 84 7.15 -3.20 -10.06
C SER A 84 6.97 -1.83 -10.71
N ILE A 85 6.67 -0.84 -9.89
CA ILE A 85 6.55 0.56 -10.29
C ILE A 85 7.27 1.40 -9.25
N GLN A 86 8.15 2.28 -9.71
CA GLN A 86 8.75 3.32 -8.89
C GLN A 86 8.43 4.68 -9.49
N ILE A 87 7.91 5.59 -8.68
CA ILE A 87 7.67 6.97 -9.05
C ILE A 87 8.91 7.78 -8.67
N GLU A 88 9.51 8.42 -9.64
CA GLU A 88 10.61 9.35 -9.39
C GLU A 88 10.09 10.60 -8.67
N THR A 89 10.76 10.97 -7.60
CA THR A 89 10.42 12.17 -6.83
C THR A 89 11.68 12.82 -6.29
N LYS A 90 11.70 14.15 -6.32
CA LYS A 90 12.72 14.98 -5.66
C LYS A 90 12.23 15.52 -4.31
N GLU A 91 10.99 15.18 -3.91
CA GLU A 91 10.42 15.62 -2.64
C GLU A 91 11.13 14.90 -1.50
N GLU A 92 11.44 15.65 -0.45
CA GLU A 92 11.96 15.09 0.80
C GLU A 92 10.91 14.17 1.42
N ALA A 93 11.36 13.02 1.95
CA ALA A 93 10.47 12.08 2.58
C ALA A 93 10.06 12.58 3.97
N LEU A 94 8.79 12.45 4.31
CA LEU A 94 8.27 12.74 5.65
C LEU A 94 8.56 11.59 6.62
N PHE A 95 8.63 10.37 6.11
CA PHE A 95 8.89 9.14 6.85
C PHE A 95 9.93 8.30 6.11
N GLU A 96 10.52 7.34 6.81
CA GLU A 96 11.40 6.35 6.16
C GLU A 96 10.70 5.72 4.95
N ARG A 97 11.43 5.62 3.82
CA ARG A 97 10.88 5.07 2.58
C ARG A 97 11.13 3.58 2.49
N VAL A 98 10.07 2.83 2.21
CA VAL A 98 10.10 1.39 1.99
C VAL A 98 9.32 1.02 0.72
N CYS A 99 9.61 -0.15 0.14
CA CYS A 99 8.80 -0.70 -0.95
C CYS A 99 7.63 -1.52 -0.40
N VAL A 100 6.49 -1.41 -1.07
CA VAL A 100 5.22 -2.05 -0.68
C VAL A 100 4.77 -3.04 -1.75
N ASN A 101 4.49 -4.27 -1.38
CA ASN A 101 3.80 -5.22 -2.25
C ASN A 101 2.28 -5.03 -2.18
N SER A 102 1.58 -5.25 -3.28
CA SER A 102 0.12 -5.27 -3.28
C SER A 102 -0.42 -6.54 -3.92
N SER A 103 -1.38 -7.16 -3.25
CA SER A 103 -2.06 -8.38 -3.68
C SER A 103 -3.55 -8.31 -3.30
N ASN A 104 -4.39 -9.03 -4.04
CA ASN A 104 -5.79 -9.22 -3.64
C ASN A 104 -5.94 -10.25 -2.51
N TYR A 105 -4.86 -10.85 -2.05
CA TYR A 105 -4.83 -11.83 -0.97
C TYR A 105 -4.02 -11.30 0.21
N ILE A 106 -4.48 -11.59 1.41
CA ILE A 106 -3.71 -11.40 2.65
C ILE A 106 -2.81 -12.61 2.80
N HIS A 107 -1.51 -12.41 2.79
CA HIS A 107 -0.56 -13.50 2.93
C HIS A 107 -0.41 -13.89 4.40
N THR A 108 -0.31 -15.21 4.62
CA THR A 108 -0.12 -15.80 5.96
C THR A 108 1.13 -16.68 6.04
N SER A 109 1.93 -16.72 4.98
CA SER A 109 3.14 -17.53 4.86
C SER A 109 4.36 -16.76 5.35
N GLU A 110 4.94 -17.19 6.47
CA GLU A 110 6.19 -16.64 6.99
C GLU A 110 7.37 -16.84 6.01
N MET A 111 7.35 -17.93 5.23
CA MET A 111 8.36 -18.17 4.21
C MET A 111 8.26 -17.14 3.08
N PHE A 112 7.05 -16.79 2.64
CA PHE A 112 6.84 -15.73 1.67
C PHE A 112 7.29 -14.38 2.23
N ALA A 113 6.90 -14.06 3.48
CA ALA A 113 7.31 -12.84 4.16
C ALA A 113 8.84 -12.69 4.18
N LYS A 114 9.56 -13.74 4.59
CA LYS A 114 11.03 -13.74 4.60
C LYS A 114 11.64 -13.50 3.21
N LYS A 115 11.08 -14.13 2.15
CA LYS A 115 11.53 -13.91 0.77
C LYS A 115 11.32 -12.47 0.32
N MET A 116 10.19 -11.86 0.67
CA MET A 116 9.89 -10.47 0.30
C MET A 116 10.83 -9.50 1.05
N ALA A 117 11.02 -9.68 2.35
CA ALA A 117 11.95 -8.87 3.14
C ALA A 117 13.40 -8.97 2.60
N GLN A 118 13.87 -10.17 2.23
CA GLN A 118 15.20 -10.37 1.61
C GLN A 118 15.37 -9.63 0.28
N LYS A 119 14.28 -9.34 -0.43
CA LYS A 119 14.27 -8.54 -1.67
C LYS A 119 14.14 -7.03 -1.41
N GLY A 120 14.11 -6.61 -0.15
CA GLY A 120 13.93 -5.21 0.23
C GLY A 120 12.49 -4.70 0.12
N VAL A 121 11.51 -5.60 -0.04
CA VAL A 121 10.09 -5.28 0.00
C VAL A 121 9.61 -5.56 1.41
N LEU A 122 9.30 -4.51 2.18
CA LEU A 122 9.11 -4.63 3.61
C LEU A 122 7.65 -4.64 4.07
N LEU A 123 6.75 -4.07 3.27
CA LEU A 123 5.33 -3.97 3.60
C LEU A 123 4.44 -4.62 2.54
N GLU A 124 3.23 -4.99 2.94
CA GLU A 124 2.15 -5.34 2.03
C GLU A 124 0.87 -4.55 2.31
N ASN A 125 0.11 -4.33 1.26
CA ASN A 125 -1.16 -3.65 1.25
C ASN A 125 -2.00 -4.23 0.09
N MET A 126 -3.26 -3.82 -0.08
CA MET A 126 -4.09 -4.38 -1.13
C MET A 126 -4.33 -3.42 -2.32
N GLU A 127 -3.93 -2.16 -2.26
CA GLU A 127 -4.33 -1.10 -3.20
C GLU A 127 -3.18 -0.37 -3.89
N PHE A 128 -2.03 -0.23 -3.24
CA PHE A 128 -1.03 0.77 -3.61
C PHE A 128 -0.43 0.57 -5.01
N PHE A 129 -0.23 -0.68 -5.44
CA PHE A 129 0.23 -0.93 -6.81
C PHE A 129 -0.77 -0.41 -7.86
N SER A 130 -2.07 -0.48 -7.57
CA SER A 130 -3.10 0.11 -8.43
C SER A 130 -3.02 1.64 -8.46
N VAL A 131 -2.76 2.26 -7.31
CA VAL A 131 -2.57 3.72 -7.22
C VAL A 131 -1.38 4.15 -8.08
N LEU A 132 -0.24 3.46 -7.95
CA LEU A 132 0.95 3.74 -8.77
C LEU A 132 0.72 3.45 -10.26
N SER A 133 -0.03 2.40 -10.59
CA SER A 133 -0.37 2.05 -11.97
C SER A 133 -1.22 3.13 -12.63
N VAL A 134 -2.23 3.63 -11.93
CA VAL A 134 -3.08 4.73 -12.41
C VAL A 134 -2.25 6.02 -12.49
N ALA A 135 -1.46 6.34 -11.48
CA ALA A 135 -0.58 7.51 -11.50
C ALA A 135 0.35 7.52 -12.72
N ARG A 136 0.99 6.37 -13.02
CA ARG A 136 1.83 6.19 -14.21
C ARG A 136 1.05 6.42 -15.51
N ALA A 137 -0.17 5.85 -15.61
CA ALA A 137 -1.00 5.98 -16.81
C ALA A 137 -1.45 7.41 -17.07
N PHE A 138 -1.62 8.22 -16.03
CA PHE A 138 -2.01 9.63 -16.11
C PHE A 138 -0.83 10.61 -15.98
N SER A 139 0.41 10.12 -15.87
CA SER A 139 1.61 10.93 -15.65
C SER A 139 1.54 11.81 -14.40
N LEU A 140 0.94 11.29 -13.32
CA LEU A 140 0.77 11.96 -12.05
C LEU A 140 1.92 11.62 -11.09
N LYS A 141 2.25 12.53 -10.18
CA LYS A 141 3.02 12.19 -8.98
C LYS A 141 2.21 11.29 -8.07
N ALA A 142 2.86 10.34 -7.39
CA ALA A 142 2.17 9.51 -6.41
C ALA A 142 3.09 9.07 -5.28
N LYS A 143 2.53 8.99 -4.08
CA LYS A 143 3.16 8.35 -2.92
C LYS A 143 2.12 7.67 -2.03
N GLY A 144 2.58 6.76 -1.18
CA GLY A 144 1.79 6.12 -0.15
C GLY A 144 2.33 6.42 1.24
N ILE A 145 1.45 6.49 2.23
CA ILE A 145 1.77 6.56 3.65
C ILE A 145 1.07 5.40 4.34
N PHE A 146 1.84 4.62 5.08
CA PHE A 146 1.38 3.36 5.65
C PHE A 146 1.67 3.28 7.14
N CYS A 147 0.67 2.89 7.93
CA CYS A 147 0.86 2.50 9.32
C CYS A 147 0.80 0.99 9.45
N VAL A 148 1.79 0.40 10.08
CA VAL A 148 1.93 -1.06 10.21
C VAL A 148 0.92 -1.59 11.22
N SER A 149 -0.02 -2.43 10.75
CA SER A 149 -1.10 -2.99 11.56
C SER A 149 -0.80 -4.39 12.11
N ASN A 150 -0.02 -5.18 11.38
CA ASN A 150 0.23 -6.59 11.66
C ASN A 150 1.51 -7.08 11.01
N TYR A 151 1.99 -8.22 11.44
CA TYR A 151 2.98 -8.98 10.68
C TYR A 151 2.30 -9.95 9.71
N VAL A 152 2.96 -10.22 8.59
CA VAL A 152 2.54 -11.25 7.64
C VAL A 152 2.84 -12.62 8.26
N GLY A 153 1.78 -13.37 8.56
CA GLY A 153 1.86 -14.67 9.24
C GLY A 153 0.48 -15.15 9.67
N LEU A 154 0.45 -16.26 10.38
CA LEU A 154 -0.80 -16.91 10.81
C LEU A 154 -1.70 -16.01 11.67
N ASN A 155 -1.13 -15.06 12.40
CA ASN A 155 -1.85 -14.14 13.27
C ASN A 155 -2.25 -12.82 12.59
N ALA A 156 -1.91 -12.60 11.31
CA ALA A 156 -2.09 -11.33 10.60
C ALA A 156 -3.49 -10.71 10.80
N HIS A 157 -4.54 -11.48 10.61
CA HIS A 157 -5.91 -10.99 10.75
C HIS A 157 -6.30 -10.63 12.19
N LYS A 158 -5.78 -11.36 13.18
CA LYS A 158 -6.01 -11.08 14.60
C LYS A 158 -5.33 -9.76 14.97
N GLU A 159 -4.04 -9.62 14.65
CA GLU A 159 -3.25 -8.42 14.92
C GLU A 159 -3.85 -7.19 14.23
N PHE A 160 -4.24 -7.32 12.96
CA PHE A 160 -4.95 -6.26 12.24
C PHE A 160 -6.19 -5.78 13.01
N LYS A 161 -7.05 -6.69 13.49
CA LYS A 161 -8.24 -6.30 14.25
C LYS A 161 -7.92 -5.61 15.58
N GLU A 162 -6.91 -6.11 16.28
CA GLU A 162 -6.48 -5.58 17.59
C GLU A 162 -5.89 -4.16 17.44
N ASN A 163 -5.17 -3.90 16.35
CA ASN A 163 -4.50 -2.62 16.11
C ASN A 163 -5.32 -1.63 15.29
N HIS A 164 -6.38 -2.07 14.59
CA HIS A 164 -7.11 -1.29 13.60
C HIS A 164 -7.52 0.11 14.09
N ALA A 165 -8.08 0.22 15.29
CA ALA A 165 -8.51 1.51 15.83
C ALA A 165 -7.33 2.48 16.07
N LYS A 166 -6.19 1.96 16.56
CA LYS A 166 -4.98 2.74 16.79
C LYS A 166 -4.34 3.18 15.46
N VAL A 167 -4.23 2.24 14.51
CA VAL A 167 -3.73 2.51 13.15
C VAL A 167 -4.54 3.64 12.51
N LYS A 168 -5.86 3.53 12.57
CA LYS A 168 -6.76 4.57 12.02
C LYS A 168 -6.52 5.93 12.65
N GLN A 169 -6.39 5.99 13.98
CA GLN A 169 -6.10 7.24 14.69
C GLN A 169 -4.75 7.84 14.26
N ILE A 170 -3.70 7.02 14.18
CA ILE A 170 -2.37 7.45 13.76
C ILE A 170 -2.41 8.01 12.32
N LEU A 171 -3.10 7.32 11.40
CA LEU A 171 -3.24 7.77 10.02
C LEU A 171 -4.05 9.08 9.94
N GLU A 172 -5.14 9.23 10.69
CA GLU A 172 -5.91 10.46 10.74
C GLU A 172 -5.13 11.63 11.35
N ASP A 173 -4.25 11.38 12.33
CA ASP A 173 -3.36 12.41 12.88
C ASP A 173 -2.25 12.77 11.90
N THR A 174 -1.70 11.79 11.19
CA THR A 174 -0.74 12.01 10.09
C THR A 174 -1.33 12.89 8.99
N LEU A 175 -2.61 12.69 8.63
CA LEU A 175 -3.31 13.50 7.64
C LEU A 175 -3.34 14.99 7.97
N LYS A 176 -3.36 15.35 9.26
CA LYS A 176 -3.39 16.76 9.72
C LYS A 176 -2.05 17.47 9.52
N SER A 177 -0.97 16.69 9.32
CA SER A 177 0.39 17.19 9.15
C SER A 177 0.86 17.19 7.69
N LEU A 178 0.06 16.67 6.77
CA LEU A 178 0.27 16.70 5.32
C LEU A 178 -0.27 18.00 4.70
#